data_0fa509520d9a072bcfda84c4c8ac696f
#
_entry.id   0fa509520d9a072bcfda84c4c8ac696f
#
_cell.length_a   1.000
_cell.length_b   1.000
_cell.length_c   1.000
_cell.angle_alpha   90.00
_cell.angle_beta   90.00
_cell.angle_gamma   90.00
#
_symmetry.space_group_name_H-M   'P 1'
#
loop_
_entity.id
_entity.type
_entity.pdbx_description
1 polymer ?
#
loop_
_entity_poly.entity_id
_entity_poly.type
_entity_poly.pdbx_seq_one_letter_code
_entity_poly.pdbx_strand_id
1 'polypeptide(L)'
;MTALGAYGISACGLFPGKTFTDDAAVPEKITAVRLDTGSGGVTLRGGKGGGKVAVHRSVTYRGDRPEGATHRVEGGVLVLGGCGKDCAVTYTVELPAGLPVSGETTNGAVRLTKVGKVDVTTGSGDIELDGVAGTAAVRTSNGRITGHGLSGKGITARTSNGEIDLTPTTPQSIRAETSNGAITVKVPKAPYRVTTRTSNGDKNITVPHEPSGRFHLDLTTSNGSITAGQVRTR
;
A
#
# COMPACT_ATOMS: atom_id res chain seq x y z
N MET A 1 -55.83 29.45 24.50
CA MET A 1 -55.43 28.03 24.31
C MET A 1 -54.59 27.95 23.06
N THR A 2 -53.29 27.95 23.21
CA THR A 2 -52.30 27.94 22.14
C THR A 2 -51.63 26.56 22.14
N ALA A 3 -51.87 25.75 21.09
CA ALA A 3 -51.25 24.45 20.91
C ALA A 3 -49.86 24.62 20.32
N LEU A 4 -48.82 24.24 21.04
CA LEU A 4 -47.46 24.08 20.52
C LEU A 4 -47.36 22.73 19.78
N GLY A 5 -47.18 22.80 18.49
CA GLY A 5 -46.81 21.63 17.69
C GLY A 5 -45.35 21.26 17.90
N ALA A 6 -45.09 20.09 18.47
CA ALA A 6 -43.77 19.53 18.54
C ALA A 6 -43.36 18.94 17.16
N TYR A 7 -42.45 19.60 16.47
CA TYR A 7 -41.79 19.03 15.31
C TYR A 7 -40.77 17.98 15.77
N GLY A 8 -41.13 16.73 15.60
CA GLY A 8 -40.19 15.61 15.77
C GLY A 8 -39.12 15.67 14.71
N ILE A 9 -37.89 16.00 15.09
CA ILE A 9 -36.71 15.85 14.25
C ILE A 9 -36.39 14.34 14.25
N SER A 10 -36.70 13.64 13.14
CA SER A 10 -36.19 12.31 12.88
C SER A 10 -34.68 12.42 12.69
N ALA A 11 -33.92 12.22 13.75
CA ALA A 11 -32.48 11.98 13.66
C ALA A 11 -32.29 10.64 13.00
N CYS A 12 -31.96 10.61 11.69
CA CYS A 12 -31.35 9.46 11.05
C CYS A 12 -30.10 9.12 11.85
N GLY A 13 -30.17 8.00 12.59
CA GLY A 13 -29.14 7.59 13.53
C GLY A 13 -27.84 7.21 12.84
N LEU A 14 -26.96 8.15 12.73
CA LEU A 14 -25.52 7.90 12.66
C LEU A 14 -25.10 7.51 14.10
N PHE A 15 -25.20 6.22 14.44
CA PHE A 15 -24.51 5.73 15.61
C PHE A 15 -23.02 5.73 15.29
N PRO A 16 -22.19 6.62 15.89
CA PRO A 16 -20.76 6.58 15.70
C PRO A 16 -20.24 5.24 16.18
N GLY A 17 -19.39 4.59 15.38
CA GLY A 17 -18.72 3.35 15.80
C GLY A 17 -17.91 3.62 17.08
N LYS A 18 -17.86 2.65 17.96
CA LYS A 18 -17.00 2.66 19.14
C LYS A 18 -15.57 2.32 18.70
N THR A 19 -14.57 2.92 19.35
CA THR A 19 -13.16 2.65 19.06
C THR A 19 -12.41 2.34 20.35
N PHE A 20 -11.50 1.36 20.28
CA PHE A 20 -10.48 1.14 21.31
C PHE A 20 -9.12 0.92 20.66
N THR A 21 -8.07 1.17 21.42
CA THR A 21 -6.69 0.94 21.02
C THR A 21 -5.99 0.04 22.02
N ASP A 22 -5.07 -0.76 21.56
CA ASP A 22 -4.14 -1.48 22.42
C ASP A 22 -2.78 -1.69 21.74
N ASP A 23 -1.81 -2.00 22.56
CA ASP A 23 -0.43 -2.26 22.17
C ASP A 23 -0.04 -3.68 22.57
N ALA A 24 0.69 -4.36 21.71
CA ALA A 24 1.25 -5.67 21.98
C ALA A 24 2.72 -5.73 21.57
N ALA A 25 3.54 -6.26 22.45
CA ALA A 25 4.91 -6.65 22.11
C ALA A 25 4.86 -8.10 21.58
N VAL A 26 5.55 -8.36 20.48
CA VAL A 26 5.72 -9.70 19.93
C VAL A 26 7.13 -10.18 20.30
N PRO A 27 7.26 -11.07 21.30
CA PRO A 27 8.56 -11.53 21.78
C PRO A 27 9.23 -12.52 20.83
N GLU A 28 8.45 -13.17 19.95
CA GLU A 28 8.94 -14.14 19.00
C GLU A 28 9.76 -13.47 17.89
N LYS A 29 10.76 -14.20 17.39
CA LYS A 29 11.53 -13.77 16.24
C LYS A 29 10.66 -13.82 14.98
N ILE A 30 10.39 -12.65 14.41
CA ILE A 30 9.63 -12.53 13.18
C ILE A 30 10.56 -12.54 11.97
N THR A 31 10.18 -13.31 10.94
CA THR A 31 10.91 -13.44 9.68
C THR A 31 10.12 -12.92 8.47
N ALA A 32 8.82 -12.75 8.61
CA ALA A 32 7.92 -12.22 7.57
C ALA A 32 6.66 -11.63 8.20
N VAL A 33 5.95 -10.79 7.42
CA VAL A 33 4.62 -10.29 7.79
C VAL A 33 3.61 -10.71 6.71
N ARG A 34 2.44 -11.18 7.14
CA ARG A 34 1.31 -11.49 6.26
C ARG A 34 0.10 -10.65 6.62
N LEU A 35 -0.43 -9.94 5.65
CA LEU A 35 -1.67 -9.19 5.74
C LEU A 35 -2.84 -10.13 5.41
N ASP A 36 -3.84 -10.16 6.27
CA ASP A 36 -5.09 -10.91 6.11
C ASP A 36 -6.23 -10.09 6.74
N THR A 37 -6.29 -8.80 6.32
CA THR A 37 -7.21 -7.85 6.93
C THR A 37 -8.41 -7.59 6.04
N GLY A 38 -9.58 -7.38 6.65
CA GLY A 38 -10.78 -6.94 5.96
C GLY A 38 -10.76 -5.43 5.74
N SER A 39 -11.17 -4.68 6.77
CA SER A 39 -11.23 -3.23 6.76
C SER A 39 -10.25 -2.62 7.75
N GLY A 40 -9.66 -1.50 7.36
CA GLY A 40 -8.69 -0.74 8.14
C GLY A 40 -7.31 -0.71 7.47
N GLY A 41 -6.55 0.33 7.77
CA GLY A 41 -5.22 0.53 7.18
C GLY A 41 -4.11 -0.27 7.86
N VAL A 42 -3.02 -0.50 7.14
CA VAL A 42 -1.82 -1.15 7.66
C VAL A 42 -0.61 -0.24 7.41
N THR A 43 0.10 0.09 8.47
CA THR A 43 1.37 0.82 8.42
C THR A 43 2.47 -0.04 9.03
N LEU A 44 3.45 -0.44 8.22
CA LEU A 44 4.63 -1.19 8.68
C LEU A 44 5.87 -0.31 8.56
N ARG A 45 6.64 -0.19 9.62
CA ARG A 45 7.86 0.62 9.67
C ARG A 45 9.05 -0.25 10.05
N GLY A 46 9.90 -0.52 9.07
CA GLY A 46 11.18 -1.17 9.27
C GLY A 46 12.18 -0.22 9.91
N GLY A 47 12.73 -0.61 11.05
CA GLY A 47 13.70 0.18 11.82
C GLY A 47 14.96 -0.60 12.18
N LYS A 48 15.93 0.10 12.79
CA LYS A 48 17.18 -0.50 13.32
C LYS A 48 16.97 -1.15 14.71
N GLY A 49 15.74 -1.18 15.21
CA GLY A 49 15.43 -1.63 16.58
C GLY A 49 15.62 -3.14 16.75
N GLY A 50 16.70 -3.54 17.34
CA GLY A 50 17.13 -4.83 17.96
C GLY A 50 16.22 -6.07 17.89
N GLY A 51 15.51 -6.31 16.80
CA GLY A 51 14.69 -7.50 16.61
C GLY A 51 13.32 -7.47 17.31
N LYS A 52 13.00 -6.44 18.06
CA LYS A 52 11.70 -6.32 18.72
C LYS A 52 10.62 -5.87 17.75
N VAL A 53 9.46 -6.51 17.85
CA VAL A 53 8.28 -6.14 17.07
C VAL A 53 7.22 -5.59 18.02
N ALA A 54 6.72 -4.41 17.73
CA ALA A 54 5.62 -3.77 18.47
C ALA A 54 4.43 -3.58 17.54
N VAL A 55 3.27 -4.05 17.96
CA VAL A 55 2.01 -3.93 17.25
C VAL A 55 1.11 -2.98 18.01
N HIS A 56 0.82 -1.85 17.41
CA HIS A 56 -0.26 -0.95 17.83
C HIS A 56 -1.48 -1.20 16.94
N ARG A 57 -2.64 -1.44 17.53
CA ARG A 57 -3.89 -1.55 16.78
C ARG A 57 -4.95 -0.57 17.29
N SER A 58 -5.75 -0.08 16.37
CA SER A 58 -6.97 0.68 16.63
C SER A 58 -8.14 -0.07 16.01
N VAL A 59 -9.11 -0.43 16.82
CA VAL A 59 -10.27 -1.22 16.41
C VAL A 59 -11.51 -0.37 16.51
N THR A 60 -12.17 -0.12 15.36
CA THR A 60 -13.46 0.56 15.28
C THR A 60 -14.55 -0.47 15.00
N TYR A 61 -15.61 -0.50 15.78
CA TYR A 61 -16.64 -1.54 15.73
C TYR A 61 -18.04 -1.00 16.02
N ARG A 62 -19.05 -1.75 15.59
CA ARG A 62 -20.46 -1.53 15.92
C ARG A 62 -20.99 -2.74 16.67
N GLY A 63 -21.93 -2.51 17.61
CA GLY A 63 -22.44 -3.59 18.46
C GLY A 63 -21.54 -3.92 19.63
N ASP A 64 -21.27 -5.20 19.85
CA ASP A 64 -20.43 -5.71 20.91
C ASP A 64 -18.93 -5.53 20.60
N ARG A 65 -18.14 -5.30 21.63
CA ARG A 65 -16.70 -5.14 21.49
C ARG A 65 -16.08 -6.47 21.03
N PRO A 66 -15.33 -6.48 19.92
CA PRO A 66 -14.60 -7.69 19.51
C PRO A 66 -13.61 -8.12 20.58
N GLU A 67 -13.65 -9.40 20.91
CA GLU A 67 -12.74 -10.00 21.88
C GLU A 67 -11.51 -10.61 21.20
N GLY A 68 -10.42 -10.74 21.96
CA GLY A 68 -9.19 -11.40 21.54
C GLY A 68 -8.26 -10.57 20.66
N ALA A 69 -7.12 -11.18 20.37
CA ALA A 69 -6.09 -10.61 19.50
C ALA A 69 -6.47 -10.78 18.02
N THR A 70 -6.30 -9.72 17.23
CA THR A 70 -6.50 -9.78 15.77
C THR A 70 -5.20 -10.06 15.02
N HIS A 71 -4.08 -10.23 15.73
CA HIS A 71 -2.80 -10.66 15.17
C HIS A 71 -2.31 -11.93 15.89
N ARG A 72 -1.48 -12.70 15.20
CA ARG A 72 -0.88 -13.94 15.72
C ARG A 72 0.46 -14.21 15.03
N VAL A 73 1.28 -15.05 15.62
CA VAL A 73 2.54 -15.51 15.05
C VAL A 73 2.42 -17.00 14.68
N GLU A 74 2.69 -17.32 13.42
CA GLU A 74 2.66 -18.67 12.88
C GLU A 74 4.02 -18.97 12.22
N GLY A 75 4.82 -19.84 12.81
CA GLY A 75 6.12 -20.23 12.25
C GLY A 75 7.07 -19.06 11.97
N GLY A 76 7.07 -18.04 12.82
CA GLY A 76 7.85 -16.81 12.62
C GLY A 76 7.22 -15.80 11.66
N VAL A 77 6.02 -16.02 11.17
CA VAL A 77 5.24 -15.08 10.36
C VAL A 77 4.27 -14.34 11.25
N LEU A 78 4.38 -13.02 11.31
CA LEU A 78 3.37 -12.17 11.95
C LEU A 78 2.18 -12.02 11.01
N VAL A 79 1.05 -12.60 11.37
CA VAL A 79 -0.21 -12.48 10.63
C VAL A 79 -1.04 -11.37 11.25
N LEU A 80 -1.36 -10.34 10.45
CA LEU A 80 -2.26 -9.26 10.82
C LEU A 80 -3.64 -9.57 10.24
N GLY A 81 -4.58 -9.92 11.09
CA GLY A 81 -5.93 -10.34 10.71
C GLY A 81 -6.98 -9.25 10.91
N GLY A 82 -8.19 -9.55 10.47
CA GLY A 82 -9.36 -8.70 10.69
C GLY A 82 -10.04 -9.00 12.03
N CYS A 83 -11.14 -8.28 12.30
CA CYS A 83 -11.96 -8.44 13.50
C CYS A 83 -13.40 -8.88 13.20
N GLY A 84 -13.68 -9.30 11.96
CA GLY A 84 -15.00 -9.79 11.54
C GLY A 84 -15.87 -8.72 10.89
N LYS A 85 -17.19 -8.95 10.88
CA LYS A 85 -18.17 -8.03 10.31
C LYS A 85 -18.34 -6.79 11.21
N ASP A 86 -18.72 -5.68 10.62
CA ASP A 86 -19.00 -4.40 11.29
C ASP A 86 -17.84 -3.88 12.16
N CYS A 87 -16.63 -4.27 11.79
CA CYS A 87 -15.41 -3.97 12.50
C CYS A 87 -14.26 -3.65 11.51
N ALA A 88 -13.43 -2.68 11.87
CA ALA A 88 -12.23 -2.31 11.14
C ALA A 88 -11.03 -2.26 12.09
N VAL A 89 -9.89 -2.83 11.66
CA VAL A 89 -8.65 -2.82 12.43
C VAL A 89 -7.59 -2.04 11.67
N THR A 90 -7.10 -0.97 12.24
CA THR A 90 -5.94 -0.22 11.74
C THR A 90 -4.71 -0.64 12.53
N TYR A 91 -3.68 -1.08 11.82
CA TYR A 91 -2.40 -1.49 12.40
C TYR A 91 -1.30 -0.48 12.16
N THR A 92 -0.49 -0.24 13.18
CA THR A 92 0.83 0.36 13.06
C THR A 92 1.84 -0.58 13.72
N VAL A 93 2.78 -1.10 12.92
CA VAL A 93 3.74 -2.10 13.40
C VAL A 93 5.16 -1.60 13.17
N GLU A 94 5.92 -1.53 14.26
CA GLU A 94 7.37 -1.33 14.22
C GLU A 94 8.06 -2.70 14.18
N LEU A 95 8.97 -2.88 13.23
CA LEU A 95 9.59 -4.18 12.97
C LEU A 95 11.04 -4.02 12.47
N PRO A 96 11.86 -5.07 12.48
CA PRO A 96 13.17 -5.03 11.87
C PRO A 96 13.08 -4.69 10.38
N ALA A 97 14.02 -3.87 9.88
CA ALA A 97 14.08 -3.54 8.47
C ALA A 97 14.34 -4.77 7.60
N GLY A 98 13.84 -4.75 6.36
CA GLY A 98 14.12 -5.79 5.37
C GLY A 98 13.27 -7.04 5.47
N LEU A 99 12.29 -7.11 6.37
CA LEU A 99 11.37 -8.25 6.42
C LEU A 99 10.44 -8.27 5.19
N PRO A 100 10.21 -9.43 4.58
CA PRO A 100 9.24 -9.57 3.50
C PRO A 100 7.81 -9.39 4.02
N VAL A 101 6.99 -8.75 3.18
CA VAL A 101 5.58 -8.48 3.46
C VAL A 101 4.73 -9.03 2.32
N SER A 102 3.70 -9.79 2.65
CA SER A 102 2.77 -10.35 1.66
C SER A 102 1.34 -10.33 2.17
N GLY A 103 0.38 -10.58 1.28
CA GLY A 103 -1.02 -10.78 1.64
C GLY A 103 -1.94 -9.70 1.11
N GLU A 104 -3.12 -9.60 1.71
CA GLU A 104 -4.20 -8.77 1.18
C GLU A 104 -4.99 -8.04 2.26
N THR A 105 -5.60 -6.94 1.85
CA THR A 105 -6.64 -6.24 2.61
C THR A 105 -7.81 -5.92 1.69
N THR A 106 -9.03 -5.94 2.20
CA THR A 106 -10.19 -5.59 1.38
C THR A 106 -10.30 -4.06 1.21
N ASN A 107 -10.24 -3.33 2.33
CA ASN A 107 -10.39 -1.87 2.34
C ASN A 107 -9.42 -1.24 3.32
N GLY A 108 -8.49 -0.47 2.82
CA GLY A 108 -7.57 0.28 3.66
C GLY A 108 -6.26 0.62 2.95
N ALA A 109 -5.67 1.71 3.33
CA ALA A 109 -4.36 2.09 2.83
C ALA A 109 -3.27 1.20 3.42
N VAL A 110 -2.27 0.87 2.61
CA VAL A 110 -1.09 0.10 3.01
C VAL A 110 0.15 0.98 2.87
N ARG A 111 0.84 1.22 3.97
CA ARG A 111 2.09 2.00 4.02
C ARG A 111 3.23 1.14 4.51
N LEU A 112 4.23 0.93 3.68
CA LEU A 112 5.36 0.06 3.93
C LEU A 112 6.67 0.84 3.84
N THR A 113 7.37 0.98 4.97
CA THR A 113 8.64 1.70 5.04
C THR A 113 9.77 0.76 5.41
N LYS A 114 10.86 0.77 4.63
CA LYS A 114 12.11 -0.01 4.85
C LYS A 114 11.89 -1.51 5.05
N VAL A 115 10.98 -2.07 4.26
CA VAL A 115 10.71 -3.52 4.22
C VAL A 115 11.51 -4.20 3.09
N GLY A 116 11.49 -5.52 3.05
CA GLY A 116 12.14 -6.33 2.03
C GLY A 116 11.29 -6.52 0.79
N LYS A 117 11.12 -7.80 0.37
CA LYS A 117 10.19 -8.14 -0.72
C LYS A 117 8.75 -7.79 -0.33
N VAL A 118 8.02 -7.22 -1.27
CA VAL A 118 6.60 -6.87 -1.11
C VAL A 118 5.75 -7.60 -2.15
N ASP A 119 4.67 -8.24 -1.70
CA ASP A 119 3.64 -8.83 -2.55
C ASP A 119 2.27 -8.60 -1.90
N VAL A 120 1.66 -7.45 -2.20
CA VAL A 120 0.48 -6.97 -1.47
C VAL A 120 -0.63 -6.52 -2.41
N THR A 121 -1.86 -6.92 -2.08
CA THR A 121 -3.08 -6.49 -2.77
C THR A 121 -4.03 -5.77 -1.80
N THR A 122 -4.65 -4.69 -2.25
CA THR A 122 -5.81 -4.08 -1.57
C THR A 122 -6.98 -3.95 -2.54
N GLY A 123 -8.19 -4.11 -2.07
CA GLY A 123 -9.38 -3.84 -2.88
C GLY A 123 -9.59 -2.35 -3.07
N SER A 124 -9.52 -1.58 -1.99
CA SER A 124 -9.67 -0.12 -2.00
C SER A 124 -8.74 0.52 -0.99
N GLY A 125 -7.92 1.45 -1.46
CA GLY A 125 -6.98 2.21 -0.65
C GLY A 125 -5.65 2.42 -1.38
N ASP A 126 -4.93 3.42 -0.93
CA ASP A 126 -3.62 3.76 -1.47
C ASP A 126 -2.55 2.77 -0.99
N ILE A 127 -1.55 2.54 -1.83
CA ILE A 127 -0.35 1.78 -1.46
C ILE A 127 0.84 2.72 -1.54
N GLU A 128 1.52 2.90 -0.41
CA GLU A 128 2.72 3.71 -0.29
C GLU A 128 3.92 2.84 0.08
N LEU A 129 4.96 2.90 -0.73
CA LEU A 129 6.22 2.17 -0.55
C LEU A 129 7.36 3.17 -0.36
N ASP A 130 8.11 3.03 0.73
CA ASP A 130 9.30 3.85 0.98
C ASP A 130 10.48 2.98 1.42
N GLY A 131 11.60 3.06 0.68
CA GLY A 131 12.81 2.32 1.01
C GLY A 131 12.69 0.80 0.92
N VAL A 132 11.88 0.27 -0.01
CA VAL A 132 11.75 -1.18 -0.23
C VAL A 132 13.00 -1.73 -0.89
N ALA A 133 13.65 -2.70 -0.25
CA ALA A 133 14.92 -3.26 -0.70
C ALA A 133 14.78 -4.53 -1.58
N GLY A 134 13.60 -5.12 -1.65
CA GLY A 134 13.29 -6.31 -2.45
C GLY A 134 12.47 -6.00 -3.70
N THR A 135 12.06 -7.07 -4.40
CA THR A 135 11.06 -6.94 -5.47
C THR A 135 9.72 -6.45 -4.88
N ALA A 136 9.05 -5.57 -5.60
CA ALA A 136 7.73 -5.07 -5.21
C ALA A 136 6.67 -5.47 -6.24
N ALA A 137 5.69 -6.24 -5.82
CA ALA A 137 4.48 -6.53 -6.56
C ALA A 137 3.29 -5.98 -5.76
N VAL A 138 2.62 -4.95 -6.27
CA VAL A 138 1.53 -4.31 -5.57
C VAL A 138 0.34 -4.09 -6.49
N ARG A 139 -0.86 -4.28 -5.92
CA ARG A 139 -2.11 -4.11 -6.63
C ARG A 139 -3.15 -3.44 -5.76
N THR A 140 -3.88 -2.52 -6.34
CA THR A 140 -5.14 -2.00 -5.79
C THR A 140 -6.21 -1.96 -6.88
N SER A 141 -7.49 -2.01 -6.53
CA SER A 141 -8.53 -1.73 -7.52
C SER A 141 -8.85 -0.24 -7.56
N ASN A 142 -8.91 0.40 -6.39
CA ASN A 142 -9.22 1.82 -6.27
C ASN A 142 -8.25 2.48 -5.29
N GLY A 143 -7.28 3.18 -5.82
CA GLY A 143 -6.28 3.89 -5.02
C GLY A 143 -5.03 4.23 -5.82
N ARG A 144 -4.28 5.17 -5.30
CA ARG A 144 -2.97 5.57 -5.82
C ARG A 144 -1.90 4.58 -5.35
N ILE A 145 -0.92 4.34 -6.21
CA ILE A 145 0.30 3.62 -5.84
C ILE A 145 1.48 4.59 -5.91
N THR A 146 2.15 4.82 -4.79
CA THR A 146 3.38 5.61 -4.73
C THR A 146 4.54 4.77 -4.25
N GLY A 147 5.70 4.98 -4.84
CA GLY A 147 6.90 4.23 -4.46
C GLY A 147 8.16 5.09 -4.58
N HIS A 148 8.83 5.30 -3.45
CA HIS A 148 10.08 6.05 -3.38
C HIS A 148 11.19 5.20 -2.75
N GLY A 149 12.45 5.48 -3.10
CA GLY A 149 13.57 4.79 -2.46
C GLY A 149 13.65 3.29 -2.76
N LEU A 150 13.02 2.82 -3.84
CA LEU A 150 12.95 1.40 -4.19
C LEU A 150 14.28 0.93 -4.77
N SER A 151 14.91 -0.07 -4.15
CA SER A 151 16.24 -0.57 -4.51
C SER A 151 16.27 -2.05 -4.89
N GLY A 152 15.13 -2.64 -5.18
CA GLY A 152 14.99 -4.06 -5.52
C GLY A 152 15.38 -4.41 -6.95
N LYS A 153 14.98 -5.61 -7.37
CA LYS A 153 15.28 -6.14 -8.72
C LYS A 153 14.17 -5.94 -9.73
N GLY A 154 13.02 -5.38 -9.31
CA GLY A 154 11.89 -5.11 -10.19
C GLY A 154 10.66 -4.65 -9.43
N ILE A 155 9.81 -3.89 -10.13
CA ILE A 155 8.56 -3.34 -9.61
C ILE A 155 7.43 -3.73 -10.55
N THR A 156 6.35 -4.25 -10.00
CA THR A 156 5.06 -4.41 -10.68
C THR A 156 4.01 -3.67 -9.87
N ALA A 157 3.43 -2.63 -10.44
CA ALA A 157 2.39 -1.83 -9.82
C ALA A 157 1.14 -1.82 -10.70
N ARG A 158 -0.01 -2.19 -10.14
CA ARG A 158 -1.28 -2.23 -10.87
C ARG A 158 -2.41 -1.58 -10.08
N THR A 159 -3.15 -0.73 -10.72
CA THR A 159 -4.44 -0.23 -10.20
C THR A 159 -5.47 -0.22 -11.32
N SER A 160 -6.76 -0.25 -10.98
CA SER A 160 -7.79 0.01 -12.00
C SER A 160 -8.11 1.49 -12.05
N ASN A 161 -8.23 2.12 -10.89
CA ASN A 161 -8.57 3.54 -10.76
C ASN A 161 -7.60 4.22 -9.79
N GLY A 162 -6.65 4.94 -10.34
CA GLY A 162 -5.66 5.68 -9.55
C GLY A 162 -4.39 5.95 -10.33
N GLU A 163 -3.61 6.85 -9.81
CA GLU A 163 -2.30 7.21 -10.34
C GLU A 163 -1.22 6.25 -9.85
N ILE A 164 -0.16 6.10 -10.64
CA ILE A 164 1.05 5.37 -10.24
C ILE A 164 2.23 6.33 -10.33
N ASP A 165 2.92 6.57 -9.21
CA ASP A 165 4.15 7.39 -9.16
C ASP A 165 5.28 6.56 -8.54
N LEU A 166 6.33 6.31 -9.33
CA LEU A 166 7.44 5.46 -8.93
C LEU A 166 8.79 6.16 -9.15
N THR A 167 9.58 6.24 -8.08
CA THR A 167 10.93 6.79 -8.09
C THR A 167 11.91 5.81 -7.43
N PRO A 168 12.39 4.78 -8.17
CA PRO A 168 13.42 3.89 -7.68
C PRO A 168 14.78 4.61 -7.53
N THR A 169 15.61 4.10 -6.63
CA THR A 169 16.99 4.57 -6.42
C THR A 169 18.04 3.78 -7.19
N THR A 170 17.69 2.57 -7.61
CA THR A 170 18.55 1.71 -8.43
C THR A 170 17.88 1.38 -9.76
N PRO A 171 18.66 1.20 -10.85
CA PRO A 171 18.11 0.74 -12.12
C PRO A 171 17.46 -0.63 -11.99
N GLN A 172 16.19 -0.73 -12.40
CA GLN A 172 15.42 -1.97 -12.33
C GLN A 172 14.29 -1.96 -13.37
N SER A 173 13.76 -3.14 -13.69
CA SER A 173 12.60 -3.24 -14.56
C SER A 173 11.33 -2.82 -13.83
N ILE A 174 10.46 -2.08 -14.53
CA ILE A 174 9.21 -1.56 -13.98
C ILE A 174 8.08 -1.90 -14.93
N ARG A 175 7.03 -2.52 -14.39
CA ARG A 175 5.74 -2.67 -15.04
C ARG A 175 4.70 -1.90 -14.24
N ALA A 176 4.12 -0.87 -14.85
CA ALA A 176 3.07 -0.06 -14.25
C ALA A 176 1.83 -0.07 -15.15
N GLU A 177 0.69 -0.45 -14.58
CA GLU A 177 -0.57 -0.58 -15.31
C GLU A 177 -1.72 0.07 -14.53
N THR A 178 -2.47 0.94 -15.19
CA THR A 178 -3.74 1.46 -14.68
C THR A 178 -4.77 1.50 -15.80
N SER A 179 -6.06 1.47 -15.48
CA SER A 179 -7.10 1.75 -16.47
C SER A 179 -7.41 3.25 -16.51
N ASN A 180 -7.51 3.87 -15.34
CA ASN A 180 -7.87 5.28 -15.23
C ASN A 180 -6.91 5.97 -14.25
N GLY A 181 -5.98 6.74 -14.78
CA GLY A 181 -5.00 7.49 -14.01
C GLY A 181 -3.71 7.72 -14.78
N ALA A 182 -2.93 8.67 -14.32
CA ALA A 182 -1.62 8.95 -14.87
C ALA A 182 -0.55 7.99 -14.32
N ILE A 183 0.47 7.73 -15.13
CA ILE A 183 1.66 7.00 -14.73
C ILE A 183 2.86 7.93 -14.81
N THR A 184 3.54 8.14 -13.68
CA THR A 184 4.78 8.89 -13.58
C THR A 184 5.89 7.99 -13.08
N VAL A 185 6.98 7.89 -13.84
CA VAL A 185 8.15 7.10 -13.44
C VAL A 185 9.41 7.93 -13.63
N LYS A 186 10.21 8.06 -12.56
CA LYS A 186 11.51 8.74 -12.58
C LYS A 186 12.60 7.73 -12.23
N VAL A 187 13.40 7.34 -13.23
CA VAL A 187 14.41 6.27 -13.07
C VAL A 187 15.83 6.80 -13.04
N PRO A 188 16.78 6.12 -12.37
CA PRO A 188 18.20 6.38 -12.51
C PRO A 188 18.67 6.17 -13.95
N LYS A 189 19.78 6.80 -14.33
CA LYS A 189 20.38 6.62 -15.67
C LYS A 189 20.85 5.18 -15.87
N ALA A 190 20.31 4.50 -16.89
CA ALA A 190 20.67 3.15 -17.29
C ALA A 190 20.10 2.85 -18.70
N PRO A 191 20.51 1.75 -19.35
CA PRO A 191 19.92 1.31 -20.62
C PRO A 191 18.54 0.69 -20.38
N TYR A 192 17.49 1.37 -20.82
CA TYR A 192 16.11 0.93 -20.71
C TYR A 192 15.48 0.62 -22.06
N ARG A 193 14.82 -0.54 -22.17
CA ARG A 193 13.83 -0.77 -23.20
C ARG A 193 12.50 -0.18 -22.73
N VAL A 194 12.05 0.89 -23.37
CA VAL A 194 10.84 1.61 -23.00
C VAL A 194 9.68 1.22 -23.90
N THR A 195 8.60 0.76 -23.30
CA THR A 195 7.31 0.50 -23.96
C THR A 195 6.23 1.26 -23.24
N THR A 196 5.49 2.10 -23.97
CA THR A 196 4.41 2.90 -23.39
C THR A 196 3.14 2.79 -24.23
N ARG A 197 2.00 2.58 -23.58
CA ARG A 197 0.68 2.52 -24.22
C ARG A 197 -0.32 3.36 -23.44
N THR A 198 -0.98 4.27 -24.13
CA THR A 198 -2.19 4.94 -23.64
C THR A 198 -3.19 5.04 -24.77
N SER A 199 -4.48 4.89 -24.48
CA SER A 199 -5.55 5.11 -25.45
C SER A 199 -5.97 6.58 -25.47
N ASN A 200 -6.06 7.19 -24.30
CA ASN A 200 -6.47 8.60 -24.15
C ASN A 200 -5.51 9.29 -23.14
N GLY A 201 -4.60 10.11 -23.67
CA GLY A 201 -3.67 10.89 -22.87
C GLY A 201 -2.33 11.09 -23.55
N ASP A 202 -1.53 12.00 -23.00
CA ASP A 202 -0.24 12.38 -23.54
C ASP A 202 0.86 11.45 -23.09
N LYS A 203 1.92 11.36 -23.90
CA LYS A 203 3.17 10.65 -23.56
C LYS A 203 4.32 11.65 -23.51
N ASN A 204 4.92 11.81 -22.34
CA ASN A 204 6.12 12.59 -22.15
C ASN A 204 7.26 11.69 -21.70
N ILE A 205 8.03 11.17 -22.66
CA ILE A 205 9.06 10.17 -22.43
C ILE A 205 10.42 10.80 -22.72
N THR A 206 11.18 11.09 -21.67
CA THR A 206 12.54 11.65 -21.76
C THR A 206 13.62 10.62 -21.39
N VAL A 207 13.23 9.40 -21.03
CA VAL A 207 14.16 8.26 -20.86
C VAL A 207 14.56 7.77 -22.25
N PRO A 208 15.87 7.72 -22.61
CA PRO A 208 16.31 7.16 -23.86
C PRO A 208 15.85 5.69 -24.02
N HIS A 209 15.31 5.38 -25.21
CA HIS A 209 14.93 4.00 -25.55
C HIS A 209 16.13 3.25 -26.13
N GLU A 210 16.50 2.20 -25.46
CA GLU A 210 17.56 1.26 -25.88
C GLU A 210 16.94 -0.12 -26.18
N PRO A 211 16.85 -0.55 -27.44
CA PRO A 211 16.21 -1.84 -27.79
C PRO A 211 16.83 -3.06 -27.09
N SER A 212 18.14 -3.02 -26.86
CA SER A 212 18.91 -4.05 -26.15
C SER A 212 19.08 -3.76 -24.65
N GLY A 213 18.38 -2.75 -24.15
CA GLY A 213 18.46 -2.32 -22.74
C GLY A 213 18.15 -3.47 -21.78
N ARG A 214 18.99 -3.57 -20.73
CA ARG A 214 18.86 -4.63 -19.72
C ARG A 214 17.59 -4.49 -18.90
N PHE A 215 17.12 -3.27 -18.67
CA PHE A 215 15.94 -2.97 -17.85
C PHE A 215 14.77 -2.63 -18.75
N HIS A 216 13.56 -3.02 -18.35
CA HIS A 216 12.34 -2.79 -19.11
C HIS A 216 11.44 -1.82 -18.36
N LEU A 217 10.97 -0.78 -19.06
CA LEU A 217 9.88 0.08 -18.60
C LEU A 217 8.64 -0.24 -19.45
N ASP A 218 7.67 -0.94 -18.88
CA ASP A 218 6.39 -1.26 -19.51
C ASP A 218 5.27 -0.49 -18.79
N LEU A 219 4.83 0.61 -19.40
CA LEU A 219 3.90 1.56 -18.81
C LEU A 219 2.62 1.62 -19.64
N THR A 220 1.51 1.21 -19.05
CA THR A 220 0.23 1.11 -19.78
C THR A 220 -0.91 1.76 -18.98
N THR A 221 -1.62 2.67 -19.61
CA THR A 221 -2.89 3.21 -19.10
C THR A 221 -3.93 3.22 -20.24
N SER A 222 -5.22 3.18 -19.91
CA SER A 222 -6.25 3.41 -20.92
C SER A 222 -6.60 4.90 -20.99
N ASN A 223 -6.78 5.53 -19.82
CA ASN A 223 -7.17 6.93 -19.71
C ASN A 223 -6.23 7.64 -18.73
N GLY A 224 -5.28 8.38 -19.27
CA GLY A 224 -4.30 9.13 -18.48
C GLY A 224 -3.00 9.34 -19.23
N SER A 225 -2.22 10.29 -18.78
CA SER A 225 -0.91 10.60 -19.36
C SER A 225 0.18 9.70 -18.78
N ILE A 226 1.20 9.41 -19.60
CA ILE A 226 2.40 8.68 -19.18
C ILE A 226 3.60 9.61 -19.22
N THR A 227 4.24 9.78 -18.08
CA THR A 227 5.50 10.51 -17.94
C THR A 227 6.61 9.58 -17.50
N ALA A 228 7.68 9.46 -18.29
CA ALA A 228 8.87 8.72 -17.90
C ALA A 228 10.11 9.60 -18.08
N GLY A 229 10.82 9.83 -16.99
CA GLY A 229 12.01 10.70 -16.96
C GLY A 229 13.17 10.10 -16.17
N GLN A 230 14.33 10.69 -16.30
CA GLN A 230 15.49 10.35 -15.48
C GLN A 230 15.54 11.23 -14.23
N VAL A 231 15.92 10.62 -13.10
CA VAL A 231 16.25 11.37 -11.89
C VAL A 231 17.45 12.27 -12.21
N ARG A 232 17.33 13.58 -11.98
CA ARG A 232 18.48 14.49 -12.10
C ARG A 232 19.42 14.19 -10.95
N THR A 233 20.60 13.66 -11.24
CA THR A 233 21.72 13.63 -10.29
C THR A 233 22.13 15.07 -10.04
N ARG A 234 22.03 15.51 -8.79
CA ARG A 234 22.65 16.78 -8.34
C ARG A 234 24.12 16.56 -8.15
#